data_8a0cfe46aea1b264d11539d324c995f3
#
_entry.id   8a0cfe46aea1b264d11539d324c995f3
#
_cell.length_a   1.000
_cell.length_b   1.000
_cell.length_c   1.000
_cell.angle_alpha   90.00
_cell.angle_beta   90.00
_cell.angle_gamma   90.00
#
_symmetry.space_group_name_H-M   'P 1'
#
loop_
_entity.id
_entity.type
_entity.pdbx_description
1 polymer ?
#
loop_
_entity_poly.entity_id
_entity_poly.type
_entity_poly.pdbx_seq_one_letter_code
_entity_poly.pdbx_strand_id
1 'polypeptide(L)'
;LFDPVDLKLPNDASDAWHEHVLQRRRKTAFSSWLERVVSAPVQADVRAHIAASRRTDLVFALLTGHQVEHAAEAALEAGHVRLATLVAQAGGSLDVRADIQEQLDTWHAEGVDADIDHAMLRVYALLAGQVVSAQVSGARARDARTIAMARGLDWRRALGLHVWYGTPWESPLEASVRSYEAA
;
A
#
# COMPACT_ATOMS: atom_id res chain seq x y z
N LEU A 1 1.86 -13.07 21.78
CA LEU A 1 2.03 -12.56 20.40
C LEU A 1 3.46 -12.05 20.15
N PHE A 2 4.21 -11.76 21.21
CA PHE A 2 5.56 -11.22 21.16
C PHE A 2 6.46 -12.01 22.13
N ASP A 3 6.45 -13.36 22.01
CA ASP A 3 7.46 -14.15 22.71
C ASP A 3 8.84 -13.61 22.32
N PRO A 4 9.72 -13.36 23.29
CA PRO A 4 11.10 -13.01 23.00
C PRO A 4 11.73 -14.20 22.29
N VAL A 5 11.76 -14.15 20.97
CA VAL A 5 12.46 -15.17 20.18
C VAL A 5 13.93 -15.03 20.52
N ASP A 6 14.48 -16.05 21.13
CA ASP A 6 15.89 -16.13 21.45
C ASP A 6 16.68 -16.02 20.14
N LEU A 7 17.19 -14.80 19.89
CA LEU A 7 17.94 -14.49 18.69
C LEU A 7 19.32 -15.13 18.89
N LYS A 8 19.53 -16.31 18.31
CA LYS A 8 20.89 -16.86 18.13
C LYS A 8 21.64 -15.99 17.11
N LEU A 9 21.97 -14.78 17.54
CA LEU A 9 22.77 -13.86 16.75
C LEU A 9 24.26 -14.17 17.00
N PRO A 10 25.16 -13.95 16.03
CA PRO A 10 26.57 -14.08 16.24
C PRO A 10 27.03 -13.19 17.41
N ASN A 11 27.85 -13.72 18.30
CA ASN A 11 28.31 -13.00 19.50
C ASN A 11 29.22 -11.78 19.20
N ASP A 12 29.61 -11.61 17.93
CA ASP A 12 30.45 -10.54 17.41
C ASP A 12 29.63 -9.42 16.70
N ALA A 13 28.31 -9.58 16.64
CA ALA A 13 27.44 -8.59 16.01
C ALA A 13 27.34 -7.31 16.86
N SER A 14 27.36 -6.13 16.21
CA SER A 14 27.21 -4.85 16.90
C SER A 14 25.82 -4.68 17.50
N ASP A 15 25.71 -3.92 18.60
CA ASP A 15 24.43 -3.58 19.23
C ASP A 15 23.45 -2.92 18.25
N ALA A 16 23.95 -2.09 17.34
CA ALA A 16 23.16 -1.45 16.31
C ALA A 16 22.57 -2.48 15.32
N TRP A 17 23.29 -3.53 15.00
CA TRP A 17 22.80 -4.60 14.14
C TRP A 17 21.73 -5.44 14.86
N HIS A 18 21.93 -5.74 16.16
CA HIS A 18 20.94 -6.41 17.00
C HIS A 18 19.62 -5.63 17.05
N GLU A 19 19.70 -4.33 17.32
CA GLU A 19 18.53 -3.44 17.35
C GLU A 19 17.79 -3.43 16.01
N HIS A 20 18.52 -3.30 14.89
CA HIS A 20 17.95 -3.34 13.54
C HIS A 20 17.20 -4.65 13.26
N VAL A 21 17.79 -5.80 13.61
CA VAL A 21 17.13 -7.11 13.44
C VAL A 21 15.87 -7.22 14.30
N LEU A 22 15.92 -6.74 15.54
CA LEU A 22 14.75 -6.73 16.43
C LEU A 22 13.63 -5.87 15.87
N GLN A 23 13.92 -4.67 15.37
CA GLN A 23 12.93 -3.77 14.75
C GLN A 23 12.28 -4.42 13.53
N ARG A 24 13.06 -5.03 12.65
CA ARG A 24 12.52 -5.76 11.48
C ARG A 24 11.61 -6.91 11.90
N ARG A 25 12.00 -7.69 12.90
CA ARG A 25 11.17 -8.79 13.42
C ARG A 25 9.87 -8.30 14.03
N ARG A 26 9.91 -7.22 14.81
CA ARG A 26 8.71 -6.58 15.36
C ARG A 26 7.75 -6.15 14.25
N LYS A 27 8.28 -5.47 13.22
CA LYS A 27 7.48 -5.03 12.07
C LYS A 27 6.89 -6.21 11.30
N THR A 28 7.67 -7.26 11.06
CA THR A 28 7.20 -8.49 10.41
C THR A 28 6.11 -9.19 11.21
N ALA A 29 6.29 -9.35 12.52
CA ALA A 29 5.29 -9.98 13.40
C ALA A 29 4.00 -9.16 13.45
N PHE A 30 4.11 -7.83 13.50
CA PHE A 30 2.98 -6.92 13.46
C PHE A 30 2.25 -6.98 12.11
N SER A 31 2.98 -6.95 10.99
CA SER A 31 2.43 -7.13 9.64
C SER A 31 1.62 -8.42 9.55
N SER A 32 2.21 -9.55 9.93
CA SER A 32 1.54 -10.85 9.87
C SER A 32 0.32 -10.96 10.78
N TRP A 33 0.32 -10.26 11.92
CA TRP A 33 -0.86 -10.15 12.76
C TRP A 33 -1.94 -9.30 12.07
N LEU A 34 -1.55 -8.14 11.51
CA LEU A 34 -2.47 -7.22 10.86
C LEU A 34 -3.13 -7.85 9.64
N GLU A 35 -2.39 -8.57 8.78
CA GLU A 35 -2.89 -9.33 7.64
C GLU A 35 -4.01 -10.30 8.05
N ARG A 36 -3.81 -11.03 9.15
CA ARG A 36 -4.82 -11.97 9.67
C ARG A 36 -6.08 -11.24 10.15
N VAL A 37 -5.90 -10.13 10.87
CA VAL A 37 -7.03 -9.37 11.45
C VAL A 37 -7.87 -8.69 10.37
N VAL A 38 -7.25 -8.20 9.28
CA VAL A 38 -7.97 -7.53 8.20
C VAL A 38 -8.51 -8.52 7.14
N SER A 39 -8.15 -9.79 7.21
CA SER A 39 -8.53 -10.79 6.21
C SER A 39 -10.04 -10.86 5.99
N ALA A 40 -10.86 -10.90 7.04
CA ALA A 40 -12.31 -11.02 6.91
C ALA A 40 -12.97 -9.83 6.19
N PRO A 41 -12.72 -8.57 6.58
CA PRO A 41 -13.26 -7.42 5.85
C PRO A 41 -12.72 -7.31 4.40
N VAL A 42 -11.45 -7.64 4.16
CA VAL A 42 -10.89 -7.68 2.80
C VAL A 42 -11.62 -8.70 1.94
N GLN A 43 -11.85 -9.91 2.43
CA GLN A 43 -12.58 -10.94 1.68
C GLN A 43 -14.05 -10.57 1.43
N ALA A 44 -14.67 -9.78 2.32
CA ALA A 44 -16.01 -9.25 2.07
C ALA A 44 -16.02 -8.26 0.89
N ASP A 45 -15.06 -7.33 0.85
CA ASP A 45 -14.91 -6.38 -0.26
C ASP A 45 -14.55 -7.08 -1.57
N VAL A 46 -13.64 -8.05 -1.53
CA VAL A 46 -13.28 -8.88 -2.69
C VAL A 46 -14.51 -9.51 -3.32
N ARG A 47 -15.35 -10.18 -2.53
CA ARG A 47 -16.60 -10.77 -3.03
C ARG A 47 -17.55 -9.73 -3.62
N ALA A 48 -17.68 -8.57 -2.98
CA ALA A 48 -18.52 -7.48 -3.45
C ALA A 48 -18.03 -6.90 -4.79
N HIS A 49 -16.71 -6.73 -4.95
CA HIS A 49 -16.13 -6.22 -6.20
C HIS A 49 -16.21 -7.25 -7.34
N ILE A 50 -16.02 -8.53 -7.06
CA ILE A 50 -16.21 -9.61 -8.04
C ILE A 50 -17.68 -9.63 -8.51
N ALA A 51 -18.64 -9.62 -7.59
CA ALA A 51 -20.07 -9.60 -7.92
C ALA A 51 -20.48 -8.39 -8.74
N ALA A 52 -19.84 -7.23 -8.51
CA ALA A 52 -20.10 -5.98 -9.24
C ALA A 52 -19.23 -5.82 -10.49
N SER A 53 -18.39 -6.79 -10.84
CA SER A 53 -17.43 -6.74 -11.96
C SER A 53 -16.47 -5.54 -11.92
N ARG A 54 -16.18 -5.00 -10.73
CA ARG A 54 -15.28 -3.86 -10.49
C ARG A 54 -13.84 -4.34 -10.30
N ARG A 55 -13.17 -4.67 -11.39
CA ARG A 55 -11.86 -5.34 -11.37
C ARG A 55 -10.74 -4.49 -10.79
N THR A 56 -10.73 -3.18 -11.08
CA THR A 56 -9.70 -2.27 -10.56
C THR A 56 -9.88 -1.99 -9.06
N ASP A 57 -11.13 -1.84 -8.59
CA ASP A 57 -11.43 -1.74 -7.15
C ASP A 57 -11.03 -3.01 -6.40
N LEU A 58 -11.14 -4.17 -7.05
CA LEU A 58 -10.68 -5.47 -6.51
C LEU A 58 -9.18 -5.44 -6.21
N VAL A 59 -8.37 -4.90 -7.14
CA VAL A 59 -6.91 -4.76 -6.93
C VAL A 59 -6.62 -3.93 -5.68
N PHE A 60 -7.28 -2.78 -5.54
CA PHE A 60 -7.10 -1.94 -4.36
C PHE A 60 -7.54 -2.65 -3.07
N ALA A 61 -8.70 -3.32 -3.07
CA ALA A 61 -9.19 -4.07 -1.91
C ALA A 61 -8.18 -5.12 -1.44
N LEU A 62 -7.59 -5.89 -2.36
CA LEU A 62 -6.57 -6.89 -2.08
C LEU A 62 -5.30 -6.25 -1.47
N LEU A 63 -4.85 -5.11 -2.03
CA LEU A 63 -3.70 -4.37 -1.49
C LEU A 63 -3.94 -3.86 -0.07
N THR A 64 -5.18 -3.47 0.30
CA THR A 64 -5.50 -3.09 1.68
C THR A 64 -5.42 -4.23 2.69
N GLY A 65 -5.26 -5.46 2.23
CA GLY A 65 -5.00 -6.65 3.03
C GLY A 65 -3.60 -7.22 2.85
N HIS A 66 -2.70 -6.49 2.16
CA HIS A 66 -1.34 -6.91 1.81
C HIS A 66 -1.31 -8.19 0.97
N GLN A 67 -2.38 -8.47 0.20
CA GLN A 67 -2.47 -9.64 -0.69
C GLN A 67 -1.89 -9.29 -2.06
N VAL A 68 -0.60 -9.01 -2.12
CA VAL A 68 0.10 -8.46 -3.29
C VAL A 68 0.03 -9.41 -4.49
N GLU A 69 0.24 -10.71 -4.28
CA GLU A 69 0.20 -11.73 -5.34
C GLU A 69 -1.19 -11.77 -5.99
N HIS A 70 -2.24 -11.90 -5.19
CA HIS A 70 -3.62 -11.91 -5.70
C HIS A 70 -4.01 -10.58 -6.36
N ALA A 71 -3.49 -9.45 -5.86
CA ALA A 71 -3.72 -8.14 -6.48
C ALA A 71 -3.06 -8.04 -7.86
N ALA A 72 -1.85 -8.58 -8.02
CA ALA A 72 -1.16 -8.64 -9.30
C ALA A 72 -1.89 -9.56 -10.31
N GLU A 73 -2.35 -10.73 -9.86
CA GLU A 73 -3.18 -11.64 -10.65
C GLU A 73 -4.48 -10.96 -11.10
N ALA A 74 -5.19 -10.30 -10.19
CA ALA A 74 -6.42 -9.57 -10.51
C ALA A 74 -6.20 -8.44 -11.53
N ALA A 75 -5.07 -7.72 -11.44
CA ALA A 75 -4.69 -6.70 -12.40
C ALA A 75 -4.40 -7.31 -13.79
N LEU A 76 -3.72 -8.47 -13.83
CA LEU A 76 -3.43 -9.20 -15.05
C LEU A 76 -4.72 -9.71 -15.73
N GLU A 77 -5.62 -10.31 -14.95
CA GLU A 77 -6.93 -10.79 -15.44
C GLU A 77 -7.82 -9.64 -15.95
N ALA A 78 -7.64 -8.43 -15.41
CA ALA A 78 -8.30 -7.22 -15.90
C ALA A 78 -7.69 -6.68 -17.21
N GLY A 79 -6.59 -7.28 -17.70
CA GLY A 79 -5.87 -6.84 -18.91
C GLY A 79 -4.85 -5.74 -18.64
N HIS A 80 -4.60 -5.37 -17.39
CA HIS A 80 -3.69 -4.29 -17.00
C HIS A 80 -2.27 -4.80 -16.71
N VAL A 81 -1.58 -5.33 -17.73
CA VAL A 81 -0.25 -5.97 -17.60
C VAL A 81 0.77 -5.07 -16.90
N ARG A 82 0.86 -3.79 -17.30
CA ARG A 82 1.78 -2.83 -16.67
C ARG A 82 1.46 -2.64 -15.19
N LEU A 83 0.19 -2.49 -14.85
CA LEU A 83 -0.25 -2.35 -13.46
C LEU A 83 0.09 -3.62 -12.66
N ALA A 84 -0.14 -4.81 -13.21
CA ALA A 84 0.21 -6.08 -12.56
C ALA A 84 1.70 -6.15 -12.20
N THR A 85 2.58 -5.71 -13.13
CA THR A 85 4.03 -5.66 -12.90
C THR A 85 4.40 -4.69 -11.77
N LEU A 86 3.75 -3.53 -11.70
CA LEU A 86 3.98 -2.55 -10.63
C LEU A 86 3.43 -3.04 -9.29
N VAL A 87 2.24 -3.65 -9.29
CA VAL A 87 1.62 -4.24 -8.09
C VAL A 87 2.50 -5.35 -7.52
N ALA A 88 3.10 -6.20 -8.35
CA ALA A 88 4.02 -7.25 -7.90
C ALA A 88 5.26 -6.69 -7.16
N GLN A 89 5.56 -5.40 -7.33
CA GLN A 89 6.65 -4.67 -6.64
C GLN A 89 6.12 -3.79 -5.50
N ALA A 90 4.85 -3.92 -5.13
CA ALA A 90 4.22 -3.10 -4.10
C ALA A 90 4.97 -3.20 -2.75
N GLY A 91 5.19 -2.06 -2.11
CA GLY A 91 6.02 -1.99 -0.90
C GLY A 91 7.53 -2.06 -1.16
N GLY A 92 7.95 -2.11 -2.44
CA GLY A 92 9.34 -2.20 -2.89
C GLY A 92 10.21 -0.97 -2.62
N SER A 93 11.28 -0.83 -3.40
CA SER A 93 12.31 0.20 -3.21
C SER A 93 11.75 1.62 -3.33
N LEU A 94 12.47 2.57 -2.74
CA LEU A 94 12.14 4.00 -2.85
C LEU A 94 12.24 4.50 -4.30
N ASP A 95 13.13 3.92 -5.11
CA ASP A 95 13.30 4.29 -6.51
C ASP A 95 12.05 3.96 -7.32
N VAL A 96 11.49 2.75 -7.15
CA VAL A 96 10.23 2.36 -7.82
C VAL A 96 9.08 3.28 -7.41
N ARG A 97 9.00 3.68 -6.14
CA ARG A 97 7.99 4.63 -5.67
C ARG A 97 8.17 6.01 -6.30
N ALA A 98 9.43 6.48 -6.41
CA ALA A 98 9.76 7.75 -7.03
C ALA A 98 9.39 7.76 -8.53
N ASP A 99 9.69 6.69 -9.26
CA ASP A 99 9.32 6.56 -10.67
C ASP A 99 7.79 6.59 -10.88
N ILE A 100 7.03 5.93 -9.98
CA ILE A 100 5.57 5.96 -10.04
C ILE A 100 5.04 7.36 -9.69
N GLN A 101 5.65 8.04 -8.71
CA GLN A 101 5.29 9.41 -8.35
C GLN A 101 5.53 10.37 -9.51
N GLU A 102 6.69 10.31 -10.17
CA GLU A 102 7.00 11.11 -11.35
C GLU A 102 5.99 10.87 -12.49
N GLN A 103 5.57 9.64 -12.68
CA GLN A 103 4.52 9.32 -13.65
C GLN A 103 3.17 9.95 -13.28
N LEU A 104 2.78 9.93 -12.00
CA LEU A 104 1.56 10.59 -11.53
C LEU A 104 1.63 12.11 -11.70
N ASP A 105 2.77 12.71 -11.37
CA ASP A 105 3.01 14.15 -11.52
C ASP A 105 2.95 14.58 -12.99
N THR A 106 3.49 13.76 -13.89
CA THR A 106 3.40 13.97 -15.35
C THR A 106 1.96 13.92 -15.82
N TRP A 107 1.20 12.89 -15.44
CA TRP A 107 -0.22 12.80 -15.80
C TRP A 107 -1.03 13.97 -15.28
N HIS A 108 -0.72 14.42 -14.06
CA HIS A 108 -1.37 15.58 -13.46
C HIS A 108 -1.05 16.87 -14.22
N ALA A 109 0.23 17.10 -14.53
CA ALA A 109 0.69 18.29 -15.28
C ALA A 109 0.09 18.37 -16.70
N GLU A 110 -0.09 17.21 -17.34
CA GLU A 110 -0.67 17.09 -18.69
C GLU A 110 -2.21 16.99 -18.67
N GLY A 111 -2.83 16.87 -17.49
CA GLY A 111 -4.28 16.70 -17.33
C GLY A 111 -4.82 15.34 -17.79
N VAL A 112 -3.93 14.38 -18.06
CA VAL A 112 -4.29 13.01 -18.53
C VAL A 112 -4.98 12.21 -17.44
N ASP A 113 -4.68 12.48 -16.17
CA ASP A 113 -5.28 11.81 -15.01
C ASP A 113 -6.80 12.02 -14.92
N ALA A 114 -7.35 13.06 -15.55
CA ALA A 114 -8.80 13.29 -15.65
C ALA A 114 -9.53 12.18 -16.44
N ASP A 115 -8.84 11.53 -17.38
CA ASP A 115 -9.38 10.49 -18.26
C ASP A 115 -9.05 9.06 -17.76
N ILE A 116 -8.21 8.93 -16.72
CA ILE A 116 -7.87 7.66 -16.12
C ILE A 116 -8.95 7.26 -15.09
N ASP A 117 -9.29 5.97 -15.07
CA ASP A 117 -10.20 5.42 -14.06
C ASP A 117 -9.72 5.74 -12.63
N HIS A 118 -10.62 6.28 -11.82
CA HIS A 118 -10.35 6.72 -10.46
C HIS A 118 -9.82 5.58 -9.56
N ALA A 119 -10.33 4.35 -9.73
CA ALA A 119 -9.83 3.20 -8.98
C ALA A 119 -8.39 2.86 -9.40
N MET A 120 -8.05 3.03 -10.68
CA MET A 120 -6.68 2.84 -11.18
C MET A 120 -5.73 3.89 -10.60
N LEU A 121 -6.09 5.17 -10.63
CA LEU A 121 -5.29 6.24 -10.01
C LEU A 121 -5.06 6.00 -8.53
N ARG A 122 -6.08 5.49 -7.82
CA ARG A 122 -5.96 5.14 -6.41
C ARG A 122 -4.91 4.04 -6.16
N VAL A 123 -4.83 3.04 -7.04
CA VAL A 123 -3.80 1.99 -6.95
C VAL A 123 -2.42 2.59 -7.24
N TYR A 124 -2.25 3.38 -8.30
CA TYR A 124 -0.96 4.02 -8.61
C TYR A 124 -0.50 4.93 -7.45
N ALA A 125 -1.38 5.73 -6.88
CA ALA A 125 -1.08 6.58 -5.74
C ALA A 125 -0.60 5.76 -4.52
N LEU A 126 -1.26 4.64 -4.23
CA LEU A 126 -0.84 3.73 -3.16
C LEU A 126 0.56 3.17 -3.43
N LEU A 127 0.85 2.75 -4.66
CA LEU A 127 2.15 2.22 -5.05
C LEU A 127 3.26 3.27 -4.98
N ALA A 128 2.94 4.56 -5.23
CA ALA A 128 3.83 5.69 -5.01
C ALA A 128 4.05 6.02 -3.51
N GLY A 129 3.31 5.36 -2.59
CA GLY A 129 3.41 5.61 -1.15
C GLY A 129 2.47 6.71 -0.63
N GLN A 130 1.53 7.20 -1.43
CA GLN A 130 0.51 8.15 -1.01
C GLN A 130 -0.59 7.42 -0.24
N VAL A 131 -0.51 7.38 1.09
CA VAL A 131 -1.42 6.60 1.95
C VAL A 131 -2.53 7.42 2.61
N VAL A 132 -2.44 8.75 2.57
CA VAL A 132 -3.45 9.67 3.12
C VAL A 132 -4.39 10.14 2.04
N SER A 133 -3.84 10.83 1.03
CA SER A 133 -4.61 11.38 -0.08
C SER A 133 -3.76 11.50 -1.35
N ALA A 134 -4.40 11.44 -2.50
CA ALA A 134 -3.81 11.71 -3.80
C ALA A 134 -4.55 12.86 -4.48
N GLN A 135 -3.82 13.75 -5.15
CA GLN A 135 -4.40 14.82 -5.97
C GLN A 135 -4.66 14.28 -7.38
N VAL A 136 -5.80 14.61 -7.94
CA VAL A 136 -6.20 14.24 -9.30
C VAL A 136 -6.80 15.45 -9.99
N SER A 137 -6.45 15.70 -11.25
CA SER A 137 -7.05 16.74 -12.07
C SER A 137 -8.54 16.47 -12.26
N GLY A 138 -9.35 17.51 -12.17
CA GLY A 138 -10.72 17.43 -12.61
C GLY A 138 -10.84 17.64 -14.12
N ALA A 139 -11.96 17.26 -14.71
CA ALA A 139 -12.28 17.48 -16.13
C ALA A 139 -12.21 18.97 -16.56
N ARG A 140 -12.13 19.87 -15.59
CA ARG A 140 -11.78 21.29 -15.77
C ARG A 140 -10.68 21.61 -14.77
N ALA A 141 -9.67 22.40 -15.16
CA ALA A 141 -8.52 22.78 -14.34
C ALA A 141 -8.85 23.37 -12.94
N ARG A 142 -10.12 23.65 -12.66
CA ARG A 142 -10.64 24.14 -11.37
C ARG A 142 -11.24 23.06 -10.47
N ASP A 143 -11.37 21.83 -10.97
CA ASP A 143 -12.05 20.73 -10.27
C ASP A 143 -11.05 19.67 -9.76
N ALA A 144 -9.88 20.12 -9.28
CA ALA A 144 -8.93 19.20 -8.66
C ALA A 144 -9.65 18.38 -7.56
N ARG A 145 -9.61 17.06 -7.70
CA ARG A 145 -10.23 16.14 -6.75
C ARG A 145 -9.16 15.51 -5.88
N THR A 146 -9.47 15.36 -4.61
CA THR A 146 -8.62 14.63 -3.67
C THR A 146 -9.18 13.24 -3.46
N ILE A 147 -8.38 12.22 -3.72
CA ILE A 147 -8.71 10.82 -3.40
C ILE A 147 -8.27 10.56 -1.97
N ALA A 148 -9.21 10.38 -1.05
CA ALA A 148 -8.90 9.93 0.31
C ALA A 148 -8.63 8.42 0.29
N MET A 149 -7.40 8.02 0.59
CA MET A 149 -6.93 6.63 0.47
C MET A 149 -7.63 5.71 1.47
N ALA A 150 -7.86 6.17 2.71
CA ALA A 150 -8.52 5.42 3.76
C ALA A 150 -10.05 5.45 3.69
N ARG A 151 -10.65 6.13 2.71
CA ARG A 151 -12.12 6.25 2.63
C ARG A 151 -12.78 4.88 2.49
N GLY A 152 -13.67 4.58 3.43
CA GLY A 152 -14.41 3.31 3.49
C GLY A 152 -13.63 2.14 4.11
N LEU A 153 -12.41 2.38 4.58
CA LEU A 153 -11.61 1.39 5.30
C LEU A 153 -11.84 1.50 6.82
N ASP A 154 -11.79 0.39 7.52
CA ASP A 154 -11.64 0.40 8.97
C ASP A 154 -10.22 0.85 9.37
N TRP A 155 -10.05 1.24 10.67
CA TRP A 155 -8.79 1.78 11.15
C TRP A 155 -7.59 0.81 11.01
N ARG A 156 -7.83 -0.52 11.05
CA ARG A 156 -6.75 -1.52 10.91
C ARG A 156 -6.23 -1.56 9.49
N ARG A 157 -7.13 -1.53 8.51
CA ARG A 157 -6.76 -1.45 7.09
C ARG A 157 -6.10 -0.12 6.77
N ALA A 158 -6.61 0.99 7.33
CA ALA A 158 -5.99 2.31 7.16
C ALA A 158 -4.57 2.32 7.74
N LEU A 159 -4.35 1.81 8.96
CA LEU A 159 -3.01 1.63 9.54
C LEU A 159 -2.14 0.72 8.68
N GLY A 160 -2.71 -0.33 8.10
CA GLY A 160 -2.03 -1.24 7.19
C GLY A 160 -1.42 -0.52 5.97
N LEU A 161 -2.12 0.45 5.39
CA LEU A 161 -1.57 1.25 4.29
C LEU A 161 -0.26 1.94 4.69
N HIS A 162 -0.19 2.52 5.90
CA HIS A 162 1.00 3.18 6.42
C HIS A 162 2.15 2.20 6.69
N VAL A 163 1.83 1.01 7.21
CA VAL A 163 2.83 -0.03 7.51
C VAL A 163 3.45 -0.62 6.25
N TRP A 164 2.62 -0.92 5.23
CA TRP A 164 3.05 -1.66 4.04
C TRP A 164 3.51 -0.76 2.89
N TYR A 165 2.91 0.44 2.74
CA TYR A 165 3.15 1.30 1.58
C TYR A 165 3.62 2.71 1.97
N GLY A 166 3.25 3.24 3.14
CA GLY A 166 3.54 4.63 3.52
C GLY A 166 4.98 4.87 3.96
N THR A 167 5.62 3.88 4.56
CA THR A 167 6.99 3.99 5.08
C THR A 167 7.88 2.89 4.49
N PRO A 168 9.19 3.14 4.29
CA PRO A 168 10.13 2.10 3.90
C PRO A 168 10.07 0.91 4.86
N TRP A 169 10.26 -0.29 4.34
CA TRP A 169 10.20 -1.50 5.15
C TRP A 169 11.27 -1.52 6.25
N GLU A 170 12.43 -0.92 5.99
CA GLU A 170 13.56 -0.80 6.91
C GLU A 170 13.27 0.17 8.07
N SER A 171 12.28 1.05 7.92
CA SER A 171 11.90 1.99 8.97
C SER A 171 11.25 1.26 10.15
N PRO A 172 11.49 1.73 11.39
CA PRO A 172 10.86 1.15 12.58
C PRO A 172 9.33 1.27 12.52
N LEU A 173 8.63 0.34 13.20
CA LEU A 173 7.16 0.30 13.23
C LEU A 173 6.56 1.62 13.75
N GLU A 174 7.22 2.25 14.69
CA GLU A 174 6.82 3.54 15.28
C GLU A 174 6.74 4.66 14.25
N ALA A 175 7.53 4.60 13.17
CA ALA A 175 7.43 5.56 12.06
C ALA A 175 6.11 5.40 11.30
N SER A 176 5.66 4.15 11.07
CA SER A 176 4.37 3.88 10.42
C SER A 176 3.20 4.31 11.29
N VAL A 177 3.28 4.09 12.62
CA VAL A 177 2.24 4.52 13.57
C VAL A 177 2.16 6.05 13.61
N ARG A 178 3.28 6.76 13.72
CA ARG A 178 3.30 8.23 13.66
C ARG A 178 2.75 8.78 12.35
N SER A 179 3.07 8.13 11.22
CA SER A 179 2.51 8.51 9.93
C SER A 179 0.99 8.36 9.89
N TYR A 180 0.45 7.32 10.53
CA TYR A 180 -0.99 7.09 10.64
C TYR A 180 -1.67 8.10 11.58
N GLU A 181 -1.06 8.43 12.73
CA GLU A 181 -1.60 9.39 13.69
C GLU A 181 -1.61 10.83 13.15
N ALA A 182 -0.75 11.14 12.18
CA ALA A 182 -0.67 12.45 11.54
C ALA A 182 -1.63 12.61 10.34
N ALA A 183 -2.34 11.56 9.95
CA ALA A 183 -3.23 11.52 8.79
C ALA A 183 -4.67 11.88 9.13
#